data_eb41ce1ae359fc3c3f0413095376847d
#
_entry.id   eb41ce1ae359fc3c3f0413095376847d
#
_cell.length_a   1.000
_cell.length_b   1.000
_cell.length_c   1.000
_cell.angle_alpha   90.00
_cell.angle_beta   90.00
_cell.angle_gamma   90.00
#
_symmetry.space_group_name_H-M   'P 1'
#
loop_
_entity.id
_entity.type
_entity.pdbx_description
1 polymer ?
#
loop_
_entity_poly.entity_id
_entity_poly.type
_entity_poly.pdbx_seq_one_letter_code
_entity_poly.pdbx_strand_id
1 'polypeptide(L)'
;MNLTLLTDLYELTMMQGYFESKKNETVIFDAFYRTNPCGNGFALSAGLDQVIDYIKNLRFDAEDIAYLRSLNCFSDDFLDYLANFHFSGDIYAIPEGTV
;
A
#
# COMPACT_ATOMS: atom_id res chain seq x y z
N MET A 1 2.06 -14.12 6.24
CA MET A 1 2.45 -13.89 4.82
C MET A 1 2.67 -12.40 4.60
N ASN A 2 3.80 -12.03 4.02
CA ASN A 2 4.07 -10.62 3.72
C ASN A 2 3.55 -10.28 2.32
N LEU A 3 2.54 -9.43 2.24
CA LEU A 3 1.90 -9.02 0.99
C LEU A 3 2.39 -7.65 0.49
N THR A 4 3.46 -7.12 1.06
CA THR A 4 3.94 -5.77 0.77
C THR A 4 4.20 -5.52 -0.72
N LEU A 5 4.73 -6.52 -1.42
CA LEU A 5 5.00 -6.41 -2.86
C LEU A 5 3.82 -6.83 -3.74
N LEU A 6 2.65 -7.09 -3.17
CA LEU A 6 1.44 -7.34 -3.96
C LEU A 6 0.88 -5.99 -4.45
N THR A 7 1.61 -5.37 -5.35
CA THR A 7 1.28 -4.07 -5.92
C THR A 7 1.89 -3.97 -7.32
N ASP A 8 1.56 -2.91 -8.03
CA ASP A 8 2.12 -2.69 -9.36
C ASP A 8 3.47 -1.97 -9.27
N LEU A 9 4.36 -2.29 -10.19
CA LEU A 9 5.70 -1.71 -10.21
C LEU A 9 5.67 -0.18 -10.31
N TYR A 10 4.74 0.36 -11.09
CA TYR A 10 4.68 1.81 -11.29
C TYR A 10 4.41 2.57 -10.00
N GLU A 11 3.73 1.98 -9.05
CA GLU A 11 3.47 2.61 -7.76
C GLU A 11 4.77 2.83 -6.99
N LEU A 12 5.67 1.84 -7.03
CA LEU A 12 6.97 1.96 -6.37
C LEU A 12 7.90 2.94 -7.08
N THR A 13 7.87 2.97 -8.41
CA THR A 13 8.68 3.95 -9.15
C THR A 13 8.19 5.37 -8.92
N MET A 14 6.88 5.57 -8.78
CA MET A 14 6.31 6.87 -8.40
C MET A 14 6.72 7.26 -6.98
N MET A 15 6.72 6.30 -6.03
CA MET A 15 7.20 6.56 -4.66
C MET A 15 8.64 7.04 -4.68
N GLN A 16 9.50 6.42 -5.50
CA GLN A 16 10.89 6.85 -5.64
C GLN A 16 10.98 8.29 -6.14
N GLY A 17 10.15 8.66 -7.12
CA GLY A 17 10.09 10.02 -7.61
C GLY A 17 9.75 11.02 -6.51
N TYR A 18 8.76 10.71 -5.67
CA TYR A 18 8.39 11.56 -4.54
C TYR A 18 9.51 11.63 -3.50
N PHE A 19 10.14 10.50 -3.21
CA PHE A 19 11.26 10.44 -2.27
C PHE A 19 12.43 11.32 -2.73
N GLU A 20 12.83 11.20 -4.00
CA GLU A 20 13.94 11.97 -4.57
C GLU A 20 13.62 13.46 -4.65
N SER A 21 12.37 13.82 -4.88
CA SER A 21 11.89 15.20 -4.88
C SER A 21 11.68 15.76 -3.49
N LYS A 22 11.93 14.97 -2.45
CA LYS A 22 11.74 15.35 -1.03
C LYS A 22 10.31 15.80 -0.72
N LYS A 23 9.33 15.22 -1.42
CA LYS A 23 7.92 15.50 -1.18
C LYS A 23 7.42 14.61 -0.06
N ASN A 24 7.07 15.23 1.05
CA ASN A 24 6.51 14.53 2.21
C ASN A 24 5.19 15.19 2.60
N GLU A 25 4.25 15.16 1.67
CA GLU A 25 2.94 15.77 1.83
C GLU A 25 1.91 14.71 2.21
N THR A 26 0.90 15.13 2.97
CA THR A 26 -0.25 14.29 3.25
C THR A 26 -1.17 14.30 2.05
N VAL A 27 -1.55 13.11 1.58
CA VAL A 27 -2.52 12.95 0.50
C VAL A 27 -3.66 12.08 0.98
N ILE A 28 -4.80 12.16 0.29
CA ILE A 28 -6.00 11.42 0.64
C ILE A 28 -6.38 10.54 -0.55
N PHE A 29 -6.56 9.25 -0.28
CA PHE A 29 -7.01 8.28 -1.27
C PHE A 29 -8.30 7.64 -0.82
N ASP A 30 -9.20 7.40 -1.77
CA ASP A 30 -10.42 6.65 -1.53
C ASP A 30 -10.30 5.24 -2.11
N ALA A 31 -10.65 4.24 -1.32
CA ALA A 31 -10.84 2.89 -1.83
C ALA A 31 -12.31 2.75 -2.24
N PHE A 32 -12.55 2.26 -3.44
CA PHE A 32 -13.90 2.12 -3.97
C PHE A 32 -13.99 0.91 -4.91
N TYR A 33 -15.22 0.53 -5.24
CA TYR A 33 -15.47 -0.50 -6.25
C TYR A 33 -16.29 0.11 -7.40
N ARG A 34 -16.13 -0.44 -8.60
CA ARG A 34 -16.75 0.12 -9.81
C ARG A 34 -18.13 -0.44 -10.10
N THR A 35 -18.34 -1.71 -9.73
CA THR A 35 -19.61 -2.39 -9.96
C THR A 35 -19.94 -3.26 -8.75
N ASN A 36 -21.23 -3.47 -8.49
CA ASN A 36 -21.62 -4.36 -7.41
C ASN A 36 -21.14 -5.78 -7.67
N PRO A 37 -20.62 -6.47 -6.65
CA PRO A 37 -20.15 -7.85 -6.79
C PRO A 37 -21.28 -8.78 -7.26
N CYS A 38 -20.92 -9.72 -8.14
CA CYS A 38 -21.83 -10.77 -8.62
C CYS A 38 -23.13 -10.25 -9.27
N GLY A 39 -23.14 -9.00 -9.75
CA GLY A 39 -24.32 -8.42 -10.36
C GLY A 39 -25.45 -8.13 -9.39
N ASN A 40 -25.19 -8.13 -8.09
CA ASN A 40 -26.18 -7.84 -7.05
C ASN A 40 -26.53 -6.34 -7.02
N GLY A 41 -27.65 -6.00 -6.39
CA GLY A 41 -28.09 -4.62 -6.25
C GLY A 41 -27.42 -3.86 -5.12
N PHE A 42 -26.53 -4.48 -4.36
CA PHE A 42 -25.84 -3.87 -3.23
C PHE A 42 -24.48 -4.55 -3.00
N ALA A 43 -23.66 -3.92 -2.16
CA ALA A 43 -22.42 -4.51 -1.67
C ALA A 43 -22.38 -4.42 -0.15
N LEU A 44 -21.71 -5.38 0.47
CA LEU A 44 -21.50 -5.42 1.92
C LEU A 44 -20.07 -5.07 2.24
N SER A 45 -19.86 -4.11 3.13
CA SER A 45 -18.53 -3.71 3.58
C SER A 45 -17.96 -4.80 4.52
N ALA A 46 -16.89 -5.45 4.10
CA ALA A 46 -16.27 -6.54 4.86
C ALA A 46 -14.76 -6.54 4.65
N GLY A 47 -14.01 -6.93 5.69
CA GLY A 47 -12.55 -7.07 5.61
C GLY A 47 -11.77 -5.93 6.24
N LEU A 48 -12.40 -5.04 6.99
CA LEU A 48 -11.72 -3.91 7.61
C LEU A 48 -10.61 -4.36 8.58
N ASP A 49 -10.85 -5.39 9.38
CA ASP A 49 -9.83 -5.89 10.31
C ASP A 49 -8.58 -6.38 9.58
N GLN A 50 -8.75 -7.02 8.42
CA GLN A 50 -7.64 -7.49 7.61
C GLN A 50 -6.83 -6.31 7.04
N VAL A 51 -7.50 -5.24 6.64
CA VAL A 51 -6.83 -4.02 6.17
C VAL A 51 -6.03 -3.38 7.29
N ILE A 52 -6.60 -3.29 8.48
CA ILE A 52 -5.93 -2.71 9.65
C ILE A 52 -4.69 -3.53 10.00
N ASP A 53 -4.80 -4.85 10.04
CA ASP A 53 -3.66 -5.73 10.33
C ASP A 53 -2.58 -5.58 9.27
N TYR A 54 -2.96 -5.53 8.00
CA TYR A 54 -2.01 -5.33 6.91
C TYR A 54 -1.21 -4.04 7.08
N ILE A 55 -1.90 -2.94 7.38
CA ILE A 55 -1.27 -1.63 7.50
C ILE A 55 -0.38 -1.53 8.73
N LYS A 56 -0.82 -2.11 9.86
CA LYS A 56 -0.01 -2.12 11.09
C LYS A 56 1.29 -2.90 10.92
N ASN A 57 1.27 -3.94 10.09
CA ASN A 57 2.42 -4.83 9.87
C ASN A 57 3.12 -4.58 8.55
N LEU A 58 2.74 -3.52 7.83
CA LEU A 58 3.33 -3.18 6.54
C LEU A 58 4.82 -2.90 6.68
N ARG A 59 5.63 -3.69 5.98
CA ARG A 59 7.09 -3.51 5.97
C ARG A 59 7.68 -4.17 4.75
N PHE A 60 8.81 -3.64 4.30
CA PHE A 60 9.64 -4.26 3.29
C PHE A 60 10.75 -5.02 4.01
N ASP A 61 10.70 -6.35 3.96
CA ASP A 61 11.74 -7.18 4.58
C ASP A 61 12.98 -7.31 3.68
N ALA A 62 13.98 -8.04 4.16
CA ALA A 62 15.23 -8.19 3.42
C ALA A 62 15.03 -8.87 2.06
N GLU A 63 14.11 -9.82 1.97
CA GLU A 63 13.80 -10.48 0.69
C GLU A 63 13.13 -9.55 -0.28
N ASP A 64 12.19 -8.72 0.19
CA ASP A 64 11.53 -7.71 -0.63
C ASP A 64 12.55 -6.73 -1.21
N ILE A 65 13.44 -6.22 -0.36
CA ILE A 65 14.48 -5.27 -0.79
C ILE A 65 15.44 -5.94 -1.80
N ALA A 66 15.83 -7.17 -1.57
CA ALA A 66 16.70 -7.90 -2.50
C ALA A 66 16.03 -8.08 -3.87
N TYR A 67 14.74 -8.38 -3.89
CA TYR A 67 13.98 -8.50 -5.13
C TYR A 67 13.93 -7.16 -5.88
N LEU A 68 13.58 -6.09 -5.18
CA LEU A 68 13.51 -4.76 -5.78
C LEU A 68 14.87 -4.31 -6.31
N ARG A 69 15.93 -4.61 -5.60
CA ARG A 69 17.30 -4.32 -6.05
C ARG A 69 17.61 -5.04 -7.36
N SER A 70 17.14 -6.27 -7.51
CA SER A 70 17.38 -7.07 -8.72
C SER A 70 16.73 -6.48 -9.97
N LEU A 71 15.74 -5.61 -9.84
CA LEU A 71 15.07 -4.97 -10.97
C LEU A 71 15.89 -3.83 -11.57
N ASN A 72 16.92 -3.34 -10.89
CA ASN A 72 17.85 -2.30 -11.35
C ASN A 72 17.21 -0.97 -11.70
N CYS A 73 16.08 -0.65 -11.08
CA CYS A 73 15.37 0.63 -11.33
C CYS A 73 15.20 1.47 -10.05
N PHE A 74 15.80 1.07 -8.93
CA PHE A 74 15.70 1.79 -7.67
C PHE A 74 17.08 2.16 -7.14
N SER A 75 17.20 3.37 -6.58
CA SER A 75 18.44 3.82 -5.95
C SER A 75 18.65 3.14 -4.60
N ASP A 76 19.90 3.06 -4.17
CA ASP A 76 20.22 2.52 -2.84
C ASP A 76 19.57 3.32 -1.73
N ASP A 77 19.55 4.65 -1.85
CA ASP A 77 18.93 5.52 -0.86
C ASP A 77 17.43 5.24 -0.72
N PHE A 78 16.74 5.04 -1.84
CA PHE A 78 15.31 4.72 -1.81
C PHE A 78 15.07 3.33 -1.20
N LEU A 79 15.91 2.35 -1.53
CA LEU A 79 15.79 1.00 -0.95
C LEU A 79 16.03 1.02 0.56
N ASP A 80 16.99 1.82 1.03
CA ASP A 80 17.20 2.01 2.47
C ASP A 80 15.99 2.68 3.14
N TYR A 81 15.37 3.65 2.47
CA TYR A 81 14.15 4.27 2.94
C TYR A 81 13.03 3.22 3.08
N LEU A 82 12.83 2.36 2.07
CA LEU A 82 11.82 1.32 2.13
C LEU A 82 12.10 0.29 3.23
N ALA A 83 13.36 -0.06 3.46
CA ALA A 83 13.72 -1.02 4.50
C ALA A 83 13.31 -0.55 5.90
N ASN A 84 13.17 0.75 6.11
CA ASN A 84 12.77 1.36 7.37
C ASN A 84 11.35 1.94 7.33
N PHE A 85 10.62 1.68 6.26
CA PHE A 85 9.29 2.23 6.06
C PHE A 85 8.26 1.56 6.96
N HIS A 86 7.37 2.35 7.51
CA HIS A 86 6.16 1.90 8.18
C HIS A 86 5.06 2.94 7.95
N PHE A 87 3.83 2.49 7.98
CA PHE A 87 2.68 3.38 7.78
C PHE A 87 2.51 4.32 8.97
N SER A 88 2.26 5.59 8.69
CA SER A 88 2.07 6.62 9.72
C SER A 88 0.87 7.54 9.43
N GLY A 89 -0.08 7.09 8.62
CA GLY A 89 -1.27 7.88 8.28
C GLY A 89 -2.49 7.46 9.09
N ASP A 90 -3.65 7.94 8.64
CA ASP A 90 -4.94 7.65 9.22
C ASP A 90 -5.84 6.93 8.23
N ILE A 91 -6.77 6.13 8.74
CA ILE A 91 -7.79 5.45 7.94
C ILE A 91 -9.15 5.83 8.47
N TYR A 92 -10.00 6.31 7.56
CA TYR A 92 -11.42 6.52 7.83
C TYR A 92 -12.18 5.47 7.06
N ALA A 93 -13.00 4.69 7.74
CA ALA A 93 -13.65 3.55 7.12
C ALA A 93 -15.13 3.46 7.49
N ILE A 94 -15.90 2.93 6.56
CA ILE A 94 -17.28 2.51 6.83
C ILE A 94 -17.24 1.34 7.79
N PRO A 95 -18.12 1.30 8.82
CA PRO A 95 -18.11 0.18 9.76
C PRO A 95 -18.32 -1.17 9.08
N GLU A 96 -17.67 -2.19 9.63
CA GLU A 96 -17.82 -3.56 9.16
C GLU A 96 -19.29 -3.97 9.12
N GLY A 97 -19.71 -4.62 8.02
CA GLY A 97 -21.07 -5.09 7.86
C GLY A 97 -22.07 -4.07 7.34
N THR A 98 -21.62 -2.86 6.97
CA THR A 98 -22.49 -1.85 6.38
C THR A 98 -22.84 -2.21 4.94
N VAL A 99 -24.12 -2.08 4.59
CA VAL A 99 -24.63 -2.31 3.23
C VAL A 99 -24.52 -1.03 2.41
#